data_f50ec061f06908fa05957834c0b678b8
#
_entry.id   f50ec061f06908fa05957834c0b678b8
#
_cell.length_a   1.000
_cell.length_b   1.000
_cell.length_c   1.000
_cell.angle_alpha   90.00
_cell.angle_beta   90.00
_cell.angle_gamma   90.00
#
_symmetry.space_group_name_H-M   'P 1'
#
loop_
_entity.id
_entity.type
_entity.pdbx_description
1 polymer ?
#
loop_
_entity_poly.entity_id
_entity_poly.type
_entity_poly.pdbx_seq_one_letter_code
_entity_poly.pdbx_strand_id
1 'polypeptide(L)'
;IGINTAIYSRGGCSNGIGFAIPSNMVATVIGSALSGGQVVRPWLGARGQTVDYDLARSLVLSRPSGVLINSVHPNGPAAKAGVKVGDVVVSVNAKEIADANTLKFRIATLSVGTSAAFSVMRRGQVVDISVPLQAAPEIPQRDLSLISGSNPYTGAEVANLSPALAEEISFDTDAAGVVVMRVKRGSPADRIGLEPGDILLRLNGTEIVSVSKLRQMVRREYSNWRIEIVRGGRTLQLVIRG
;
A
#
# COMPACT_ATOMS: atom_id res chain seq x y z
N ILE A 1 13.90 11.83 -21.72
CA ILE A 1 12.99 11.44 -22.80
C ILE A 1 11.98 10.47 -22.21
N GLY A 2 10.72 10.55 -22.64
CA GLY A 2 9.63 9.78 -22.09
C GLY A 2 8.48 9.65 -23.08
N ILE A 3 7.41 8.95 -22.71
CA ILE A 3 6.17 8.84 -23.47
C ILE A 3 5.18 9.87 -22.95
N ASN A 4 4.71 10.76 -23.85
CA ASN A 4 3.68 11.75 -23.49
C ASN A 4 2.39 11.06 -23.12
N THR A 5 1.78 11.47 -21.99
CA THR A 5 0.57 10.83 -21.45
C THR A 5 -0.61 11.75 -21.32
N ALA A 6 -0.40 13.01 -21.02
CA ALA A 6 -1.44 13.97 -20.81
C ALA A 6 -0.96 15.40 -21.02
N ILE A 7 -1.89 16.30 -21.35
CA ILE A 7 -1.67 17.75 -21.32
C ILE A 7 -2.65 18.37 -20.31
N TYR A 8 -2.19 19.37 -19.59
CA TYR A 8 -3.07 20.15 -18.73
C TYR A 8 -3.78 21.21 -19.58
N SER A 9 -5.11 21.08 -19.74
CA SER A 9 -5.90 22.00 -20.55
C SER A 9 -7.29 22.21 -19.94
N ARG A 10 -7.75 23.44 -19.90
CA ARG A 10 -9.12 23.80 -19.49
C ARG A 10 -10.10 23.97 -20.68
N GLY A 11 -9.60 23.98 -21.90
CA GLY A 11 -10.42 24.25 -23.08
C GLY A 11 -9.98 23.53 -24.35
N GLY A 12 -9.25 22.42 -24.24
CA GLY A 12 -8.78 21.63 -25.40
C GLY A 12 -7.51 22.18 -26.07
N CYS A 13 -7.07 23.39 -25.75
CA CYS A 13 -5.82 23.96 -26.24
C CYS A 13 -4.69 23.71 -25.22
N SER A 14 -3.50 23.42 -25.68
CA SER A 14 -2.34 23.19 -24.78
C SER A 14 -1.94 24.49 -24.07
N ASN A 15 -1.89 24.45 -22.74
CA ASN A 15 -1.34 25.54 -21.92
C ASN A 15 0.19 25.46 -21.74
N GLY A 16 0.87 24.69 -22.60
CA GLY A 16 2.32 24.50 -22.51
C GLY A 16 2.79 23.50 -21.43
N ILE A 17 1.86 22.88 -20.70
CA ILE A 17 2.19 21.89 -19.67
C ILE A 17 1.78 20.51 -20.19
N GLY A 18 2.79 19.64 -20.37
CA GLY A 18 2.62 18.26 -20.75
C GLY A 18 3.23 17.31 -19.71
N PHE A 19 2.63 16.16 -19.54
CA PHE A 19 3.15 15.09 -18.68
C PHE A 19 3.69 13.95 -19.53
N ALA A 20 4.81 13.40 -19.12
CA ALA A 20 5.40 12.25 -19.79
C ALA A 20 5.84 11.21 -18.76
N ILE A 21 5.64 9.93 -19.09
CA ILE A 21 6.22 8.82 -18.34
C ILE A 21 7.70 8.70 -18.72
N PRO A 22 8.63 8.73 -17.77
CA PRO A 22 10.06 8.59 -18.05
C PRO A 22 10.38 7.26 -18.73
N SER A 23 11.32 7.28 -19.68
CA SER A 23 11.67 6.10 -20.49
C SER A 23 12.19 4.92 -19.69
N ASN A 24 12.83 5.14 -18.53
CA ASN A 24 13.24 4.08 -17.63
C ASN A 24 12.06 3.30 -17.02
N MET A 25 10.95 3.98 -16.68
CA MET A 25 9.71 3.30 -16.26
C MET A 25 9.11 2.48 -17.40
N VAL A 26 9.10 3.04 -18.60
CA VAL A 26 8.62 2.34 -19.81
C VAL A 26 9.43 1.07 -20.05
N ALA A 27 10.76 1.16 -19.94
CA ALA A 27 11.65 -0.01 -20.12
C ALA A 27 11.34 -1.12 -19.09
N THR A 28 11.08 -0.76 -17.82
CA THR A 28 10.70 -1.71 -16.77
C THR A 28 9.38 -2.42 -17.09
N VAL A 29 8.37 -1.66 -17.56
CA VAL A 29 7.05 -2.21 -17.93
C VAL A 29 7.17 -3.13 -19.16
N ILE A 30 7.89 -2.68 -20.20
CA ILE A 30 8.11 -3.47 -21.43
C ILE A 30 8.88 -4.75 -21.09
N GLY A 31 9.94 -4.68 -20.29
CA GLY A 31 10.71 -5.85 -19.88
C GLY A 31 9.84 -6.89 -19.16
N SER A 32 8.95 -6.45 -18.27
CA SER A 32 8.00 -7.34 -17.59
C SER A 32 6.96 -7.94 -18.56
N ALA A 33 6.43 -7.14 -19.47
CA ALA A 33 5.43 -7.60 -20.45
C ALA A 33 6.02 -8.61 -21.45
N LEU A 34 7.25 -8.39 -21.92
CA LEU A 34 7.96 -9.33 -22.82
C LEU A 34 8.30 -10.67 -22.14
N SER A 35 8.47 -10.66 -20.82
CA SER A 35 8.70 -11.87 -20.03
C SER A 35 7.40 -12.65 -19.74
N GLY A 36 6.25 -12.24 -20.29
CA GLY A 36 4.94 -12.89 -20.11
C GLY A 36 4.37 -12.76 -18.70
N GLY A 37 4.92 -11.87 -17.87
CA GLY A 37 4.53 -11.66 -16.48
C GLY A 37 3.74 -10.37 -16.26
N GLN A 38 3.06 -10.30 -15.10
CA GLN A 38 2.54 -9.05 -14.59
C GLN A 38 3.70 -8.11 -14.26
N VAL A 39 3.47 -6.79 -14.39
CA VAL A 39 4.45 -5.78 -13.97
C VAL A 39 4.63 -5.86 -12.46
N VAL A 40 5.67 -6.56 -12.04
CA VAL A 40 6.01 -6.72 -10.62
C VAL A 40 6.89 -5.55 -10.20
N ARG A 41 6.41 -4.74 -9.28
CA ARG A 41 7.18 -3.63 -8.70
C ARG A 41 8.01 -4.13 -7.51
N PRO A 42 9.24 -3.60 -7.34
CA PRO A 42 10.00 -3.87 -6.14
C PRO A 42 9.27 -3.38 -4.90
N TRP A 43 9.20 -4.23 -3.90
CA TRP A 43 8.63 -3.92 -2.61
C TRP A 43 9.74 -3.73 -1.58
N LEU A 44 9.68 -2.63 -0.86
CA LEU A 44 10.64 -2.31 0.19
C LEU A 44 10.27 -2.96 1.53
N GLY A 45 8.98 -3.11 1.79
CA GLY A 45 8.49 -3.55 3.10
C GLY A 45 8.77 -2.52 4.19
N ALA A 46 8.81 -1.24 3.84
CA ALA A 46 8.93 -0.14 4.77
C ALA A 46 8.10 1.04 4.27
N ARG A 47 7.62 1.83 5.21
CA ARG A 47 6.87 3.06 4.94
C ARG A 47 7.51 4.23 5.63
N GLY A 48 7.29 5.39 5.07
CA GLY A 48 7.80 6.61 5.63
C GLY A 48 7.00 7.82 5.19
N GLN A 49 7.24 8.90 5.90
CA GLN A 49 6.67 10.20 5.61
C GLN A 49 7.77 11.17 5.24
N THR A 50 7.43 12.14 4.39
CA THR A 50 8.33 13.22 4.02
C THR A 50 8.76 13.99 5.26
N VAL A 51 10.03 14.30 5.36
CA VAL A 51 10.58 15.14 6.43
C VAL A 51 10.27 16.60 6.11
N ASP A 52 9.32 17.17 6.86
CA ASP A 52 8.99 18.59 6.83
C ASP A 52 9.90 19.42 7.76
N TYR A 53 9.66 20.74 7.87
CA TYR A 53 10.46 21.63 8.71
C TYR A 53 10.42 21.29 10.20
N ASP A 54 9.28 20.85 10.71
CA ASP A 54 9.11 20.53 12.13
C ASP A 54 9.81 19.23 12.49
N LEU A 55 9.70 18.22 11.63
CA LEU A 55 10.43 16.95 11.74
C LEU A 55 11.95 17.16 11.60
N ALA A 56 12.39 17.94 10.63
CA ALA A 56 13.80 18.22 10.43
C ALA A 56 14.42 18.85 11.68
N ARG A 57 13.72 19.82 12.31
CA ARG A 57 14.14 20.45 13.56
C ARG A 57 14.19 19.46 14.72
N SER A 58 13.16 18.61 14.85
CA SER A 58 13.10 17.58 15.90
C SER A 58 14.20 16.53 15.77
N LEU A 59 14.59 16.20 14.54
CA LEU A 59 15.61 15.21 14.20
C LEU A 59 17.02 15.84 14.08
N VAL A 60 17.16 17.15 14.33
CA VAL A 60 18.43 17.91 14.23
C VAL A 60 19.05 17.78 12.82
N LEU A 61 18.19 17.79 11.80
CA LEU A 61 18.64 17.75 10.40
C LEU A 61 18.91 19.19 9.90
N SER A 62 19.89 19.33 9.02
CA SER A 62 20.28 20.64 8.47
C SER A 62 19.25 21.23 7.50
N ARG A 63 18.37 20.38 6.95
CA ARG A 63 17.34 20.78 5.99
C ARG A 63 16.14 19.83 6.03
N PRO A 64 14.93 20.27 5.65
CA PRO A 64 13.75 19.45 5.53
C PRO A 64 13.81 18.64 4.22
N SER A 65 14.49 17.49 4.27
CA SER A 65 14.66 16.60 3.12
C SER A 65 14.81 15.17 3.61
N GLY A 66 14.32 14.23 2.80
CA GLY A 66 14.37 12.81 3.12
C GLY A 66 13.01 12.23 3.51
N VAL A 67 13.04 10.94 3.86
CA VAL A 67 11.86 10.17 4.26
C VAL A 67 12.13 9.50 5.60
N LEU A 68 11.39 9.93 6.62
CA LEU A 68 11.41 9.30 7.94
C LEU A 68 10.65 7.97 7.88
N ILE A 69 11.32 6.88 8.15
CA ILE A 69 10.73 5.55 8.23
C ILE A 69 9.89 5.44 9.51
N ASN A 70 8.59 5.27 9.37
CA ASN A 70 7.64 5.14 10.47
C ASN A 70 7.10 3.73 10.66
N SER A 71 7.25 2.85 9.64
CA SER A 71 6.89 1.44 9.73
C SER A 71 7.84 0.58 8.91
N VAL A 72 8.14 -0.64 9.42
CA VAL A 72 8.95 -1.65 8.73
C VAL A 72 8.25 -2.99 8.91
N HIS A 73 7.93 -3.63 7.79
CA HIS A 73 7.32 -4.96 7.79
C HIS A 73 8.33 -5.99 8.32
N PRO A 74 8.02 -6.80 9.37
CA PRO A 74 9.00 -7.65 10.06
C PRO A 74 9.76 -8.62 9.15
N ASN A 75 9.10 -9.16 8.14
CA ASN A 75 9.68 -10.11 7.18
C ASN A 75 10.04 -9.45 5.84
N GLY A 76 9.98 -8.12 5.77
CA GLY A 76 10.26 -7.35 4.56
C GLY A 76 11.76 -7.25 4.26
N PRO A 77 12.11 -6.91 3.00
CA PRO A 77 13.51 -6.75 2.61
C PRO A 77 14.23 -5.64 3.38
N ALA A 78 13.56 -4.54 3.69
CA ALA A 78 14.12 -3.45 4.50
C ALA A 78 14.48 -3.91 5.92
N ALA A 79 13.60 -4.67 6.60
CA ALA A 79 13.87 -5.24 7.93
C ALA A 79 15.08 -6.17 7.91
N LYS A 80 15.11 -7.08 6.94
CA LYS A 80 16.23 -8.05 6.78
C LYS A 80 17.57 -7.37 6.49
N ALA A 81 17.52 -6.24 5.81
CA ALA A 81 18.71 -5.41 5.52
C ALA A 81 19.15 -4.54 6.72
N GLY A 82 18.32 -4.42 7.77
CA GLY A 82 18.64 -3.64 8.96
C GLY A 82 18.16 -2.19 8.94
N VAL A 83 17.21 -1.84 8.07
CA VAL A 83 16.46 -0.57 8.14
C VAL A 83 15.56 -0.60 9.37
N LYS A 84 15.47 0.51 10.08
CA LYS A 84 14.73 0.63 11.34
C LYS A 84 13.75 1.80 11.29
N VAL A 85 12.69 1.70 12.09
CA VAL A 85 11.82 2.83 12.38
C VAL A 85 12.67 3.93 13.02
N GLY A 86 12.49 5.18 12.57
CA GLY A 86 13.28 6.33 12.97
C GLY A 86 14.48 6.63 12.06
N ASP A 87 14.81 5.78 11.08
CA ASP A 87 15.79 6.11 10.05
C ASP A 87 15.21 7.16 9.11
N VAL A 88 16.05 8.09 8.66
CA VAL A 88 15.69 9.03 7.58
C VAL A 88 16.44 8.64 6.32
N VAL A 89 15.73 8.18 5.30
CA VAL A 89 16.32 7.87 3.99
C VAL A 89 16.69 9.17 3.30
N VAL A 90 17.96 9.37 3.02
CA VAL A 90 18.50 10.59 2.39
C VAL A 90 18.96 10.35 0.96
N SER A 91 19.35 9.12 0.60
CA SER A 91 19.68 8.75 -0.79
C SER A 91 19.39 7.28 -1.10
N VAL A 92 19.19 7.01 -2.39
CA VAL A 92 19.09 5.64 -2.95
C VAL A 92 19.95 5.58 -4.21
N ASN A 93 20.91 4.64 -4.26
CA ASN A 93 21.91 4.50 -5.33
C ASN A 93 22.58 5.84 -5.63
N ALA A 94 23.10 6.52 -4.58
CA ALA A 94 23.75 7.83 -4.62
C ALA A 94 22.87 8.97 -5.19
N LYS A 95 21.56 8.76 -5.34
CA LYS A 95 20.62 9.80 -5.78
C LYS A 95 19.82 10.28 -4.59
N GLU A 96 19.81 11.58 -4.38
CA GLU A 96 19.12 12.23 -3.27
C GLU A 96 17.61 11.91 -3.26
N ILE A 97 17.08 11.72 -2.07
CA ILE A 97 15.65 11.53 -1.79
C ILE A 97 15.15 12.76 -1.03
N ALA A 98 14.35 13.58 -1.69
CA ALA A 98 13.79 14.78 -1.09
C ALA A 98 12.51 14.47 -0.29
N ASP A 99 11.68 13.55 -0.77
CA ASP A 99 10.34 13.27 -0.25
C ASP A 99 9.91 11.82 -0.52
N ALA A 100 8.75 11.44 0.04
CA ALA A 100 8.19 10.09 -0.07
C ALA A 100 7.84 9.72 -1.53
N ASN A 101 7.40 10.67 -2.36
CA ASN A 101 7.10 10.41 -3.77
C ASN A 101 8.36 10.11 -4.55
N THR A 102 9.44 10.87 -4.30
CA THR A 102 10.77 10.62 -4.87
C THR A 102 11.27 9.23 -4.49
N LEU A 103 11.12 8.81 -3.23
CA LEU A 103 11.49 7.47 -2.78
C LEU A 103 10.68 6.39 -3.52
N LYS A 104 9.34 6.52 -3.53
CA LYS A 104 8.44 5.58 -4.24
C LYS A 104 8.82 5.48 -5.72
N PHE A 105 9.04 6.60 -6.38
CA PHE A 105 9.46 6.63 -7.79
C PHE A 105 10.80 5.93 -8.00
N ARG A 106 11.81 6.20 -7.16
CA ARG A 106 13.13 5.56 -7.27
C ARG A 106 13.02 4.04 -7.15
N ILE A 107 12.32 3.55 -6.14
CA ILE A 107 12.13 2.11 -5.95
C ILE A 107 11.39 1.49 -7.14
N ALA A 108 10.31 2.11 -7.61
CA ALA A 108 9.51 1.62 -8.73
C ALA A 108 10.28 1.54 -10.07
N THR A 109 11.39 2.26 -10.22
CA THR A 109 12.24 2.24 -11.42
C THR A 109 13.38 1.24 -11.35
N LEU A 110 13.54 0.52 -10.24
CA LEU A 110 14.55 -0.51 -10.07
C LEU A 110 13.96 -1.90 -10.43
N SER A 111 14.84 -2.86 -10.65
CA SER A 111 14.43 -4.21 -11.03
C SER A 111 14.33 -5.12 -9.80
N VAL A 112 13.29 -5.95 -9.75
CA VAL A 112 13.20 -7.06 -8.78
C VAL A 112 14.38 -8.02 -8.99
N GLY A 113 14.94 -8.55 -7.90
CA GLY A 113 16.10 -9.43 -7.91
C GLY A 113 17.45 -8.70 -7.83
N THR A 114 17.46 -7.36 -7.84
CA THR A 114 18.67 -6.55 -7.62
C THR A 114 18.74 -6.04 -6.17
N SER A 115 19.80 -5.33 -5.82
CA SER A 115 19.92 -4.62 -4.54
C SER A 115 20.05 -3.11 -4.78
N ALA A 116 19.51 -2.32 -3.86
CA ALA A 116 19.67 -0.88 -3.86
C ALA A 116 20.49 -0.42 -2.63
N ALA A 117 21.43 0.49 -2.85
CA ALA A 117 22.22 1.11 -1.79
C ALA A 117 21.43 2.28 -1.20
N PHE A 118 21.04 2.18 0.07
CA PHE A 118 20.37 3.23 0.83
C PHE A 118 21.36 3.91 1.73
N SER A 119 21.43 5.25 1.72
CA SER A 119 22.06 6.01 2.80
C SER A 119 20.95 6.53 3.71
N VAL A 120 21.01 6.16 4.98
CA VAL A 120 20.04 6.62 5.98
C VAL A 120 20.73 7.40 7.08
N MET A 121 20.08 8.47 7.55
CA MET A 121 20.49 9.17 8.76
C MET A 121 19.88 8.46 9.96
N ARG A 122 20.73 7.97 10.84
CA ARG A 122 20.35 7.26 12.07
C ARG A 122 21.06 7.90 13.26
N ARG A 123 20.32 8.55 14.15
CA ARG A 123 20.87 9.25 15.35
C ARG A 123 22.02 10.20 14.98
N GLY A 124 21.88 10.99 13.92
CA GLY A 124 22.87 11.95 13.49
C GLY A 124 24.04 11.38 12.68
N GLN A 125 24.09 10.09 12.42
CA GLN A 125 25.14 9.44 11.61
C GLN A 125 24.54 8.87 10.33
N VAL A 126 25.31 8.97 9.24
CA VAL A 126 24.96 8.32 7.96
C VAL A 126 25.35 6.85 8.03
N VAL A 127 24.39 5.97 7.71
CA VAL A 127 24.59 4.52 7.63
C VAL A 127 24.18 4.06 6.24
N ASP A 128 25.08 3.34 5.57
CA ASP A 128 24.80 2.75 4.26
C ASP A 128 24.28 1.32 4.43
N ILE A 129 23.16 1.02 3.76
CA ILE A 129 22.43 -0.25 3.88
C ILE A 129 22.13 -0.76 2.47
N SER A 130 22.55 -1.98 2.16
CA SER A 130 22.18 -2.65 0.90
C SER A 130 20.87 -3.40 1.09
N VAL A 131 19.81 -2.95 0.43
CA VAL A 131 18.47 -3.54 0.54
C VAL A 131 18.17 -4.37 -0.71
N PRO A 132 17.91 -5.69 -0.57
CA PRO A 132 17.51 -6.53 -1.69
C PRO A 132 16.10 -6.16 -2.14
N LEU A 133 15.91 -6.00 -3.44
CA LEU A 133 14.63 -5.64 -4.04
C LEU A 133 13.87 -6.91 -4.42
N GLN A 134 12.77 -7.16 -3.76
CA GLN A 134 11.93 -8.35 -3.92
C GLN A 134 10.51 -7.95 -4.31
N ALA A 135 9.78 -8.88 -4.93
CA ALA A 135 8.33 -8.73 -5.10
C ALA A 135 7.63 -8.74 -3.74
N ALA A 136 6.54 -8.02 -3.63
CA ALA A 136 5.68 -8.10 -2.45
C ALA A 136 5.12 -9.53 -2.32
N PRO A 137 5.13 -10.14 -1.12
CA PRO A 137 4.62 -11.49 -0.94
C PRO A 137 3.09 -11.53 -0.99
N GLU A 138 2.53 -12.58 -1.64
CA GLU A 138 1.10 -12.90 -1.62
C GLU A 138 0.79 -13.80 -0.40
N ILE A 139 1.13 -13.32 0.79
CA ILE A 139 0.90 -14.01 2.07
C ILE A 139 0.14 -13.06 3.00
N PRO A 140 -1.09 -13.40 3.43
CA PRO A 140 -1.85 -14.61 3.07
C PRO A 140 -2.25 -14.63 1.59
N GLN A 141 -2.56 -15.83 1.05
CA GLN A 141 -3.10 -15.96 -0.31
C GLN A 141 -4.39 -15.15 -0.44
N ARG A 142 -4.62 -14.56 -1.59
CA ARG A 142 -5.68 -13.57 -1.86
C ARG A 142 -7.09 -14.06 -1.50
N ASP A 143 -7.48 -15.30 -1.80
CA ASP A 143 -8.82 -15.88 -1.57
C ASP A 143 -9.95 -14.91 -1.96
N LEU A 144 -9.96 -14.48 -3.24
CA LEU A 144 -11.01 -13.60 -3.75
C LEU A 144 -12.37 -14.32 -3.69
N SER A 145 -13.33 -13.78 -2.96
CA SER A 145 -14.59 -14.46 -2.68
C SER A 145 -15.77 -13.50 -2.61
N LEU A 146 -16.85 -13.88 -3.29
CA LEU A 146 -18.15 -13.21 -3.13
C LEU A 146 -18.86 -13.76 -1.89
N ILE A 147 -19.22 -12.88 -0.97
CA ILE A 147 -20.00 -13.26 0.21
C ILE A 147 -21.47 -13.36 -0.17
N SER A 148 -22.08 -14.49 0.23
CA SER A 148 -23.48 -14.82 -0.04
C SER A 148 -24.20 -15.30 1.23
N GLY A 149 -25.54 -15.48 1.15
CA GLY A 149 -26.38 -15.92 2.26
C GLY A 149 -27.15 -14.78 2.93
N SER A 150 -27.78 -15.05 4.08
CA SER A 150 -28.56 -14.06 4.83
C SER A 150 -27.67 -13.37 5.88
N ASN A 151 -26.86 -12.41 5.44
CA ASN A 151 -25.96 -11.66 6.31
C ASN A 151 -25.65 -10.27 5.73
N PRO A 152 -25.17 -9.30 6.55
CA PRO A 152 -24.90 -7.93 6.10
C PRO A 152 -23.85 -7.82 5.01
N TYR A 153 -22.91 -8.75 4.89
CA TYR A 153 -21.84 -8.71 3.89
C TYR A 153 -22.25 -9.27 2.52
N THR A 154 -23.48 -9.79 2.40
CA THR A 154 -23.95 -10.38 1.14
C THR A 154 -23.87 -9.38 0.00
N GLY A 155 -23.19 -9.79 -1.09
CA GLY A 155 -22.92 -8.94 -2.26
C GLY A 155 -21.60 -8.19 -2.20
N ALA A 156 -20.82 -8.32 -1.12
CA ALA A 156 -19.43 -7.88 -1.08
C ALA A 156 -18.51 -8.95 -1.68
N GLU A 157 -17.65 -8.57 -2.60
CA GLU A 157 -16.48 -9.35 -3.03
C GLU A 157 -15.29 -8.93 -2.17
N VAL A 158 -14.68 -9.89 -1.50
CA VAL A 158 -13.64 -9.65 -0.51
C VAL A 158 -12.41 -10.47 -0.81
N ALA A 159 -11.25 -10.01 -0.33
CA ALA A 159 -9.99 -10.73 -0.46
C ALA A 159 -9.15 -10.63 0.82
N ASN A 160 -8.27 -11.59 1.05
CA ASN A 160 -7.24 -11.46 2.07
C ASN A 160 -6.27 -10.35 1.68
N LEU A 161 -6.00 -9.43 2.59
CA LEU A 161 -5.05 -8.35 2.35
C LEU A 161 -3.63 -8.85 2.57
N SER A 162 -2.91 -9.04 1.47
CA SER A 162 -1.48 -9.33 1.46
C SER A 162 -0.69 -8.08 1.05
N PRO A 163 0.63 -8.01 1.31
CA PRO A 163 1.47 -6.94 0.77
C PRO A 163 1.37 -6.82 -0.76
N ALA A 164 1.30 -7.93 -1.49
CA ALA A 164 1.16 -7.91 -2.95
C ALA A 164 -0.17 -7.29 -3.39
N LEU A 165 -1.29 -7.63 -2.74
CA LEU A 165 -2.59 -7.03 -3.03
C LEU A 165 -2.60 -5.55 -2.67
N ALA A 166 -2.02 -5.16 -1.53
CA ALA A 166 -1.94 -3.76 -1.11
C ALA A 166 -1.19 -2.90 -2.14
N GLU A 167 -0.06 -3.39 -2.67
CA GLU A 167 0.69 -2.72 -3.74
C GLU A 167 -0.13 -2.62 -5.04
N GLU A 168 -0.83 -3.70 -5.44
CA GLU A 168 -1.64 -3.74 -6.65
C GLU A 168 -2.76 -2.70 -6.65
N ILE A 169 -3.48 -2.58 -5.52
CA ILE A 169 -4.58 -1.62 -5.38
C ILE A 169 -4.11 -0.25 -4.88
N SER A 170 -2.80 -0.03 -4.79
CA SER A 170 -2.17 1.21 -4.27
C SER A 170 -2.67 1.58 -2.86
N PHE A 171 -2.84 0.58 -2.02
CA PHE A 171 -3.37 0.72 -0.68
C PHE A 171 -2.22 0.84 0.33
N ASP A 172 -2.00 2.04 0.82
CA ASP A 172 -0.90 2.33 1.74
C ASP A 172 -1.29 1.95 3.19
N THR A 173 -1.24 0.64 3.51
CA THR A 173 -1.62 0.13 4.83
C THR A 173 -0.69 -1.00 5.31
N ASP A 174 -0.42 -1.04 6.61
CA ASP A 174 0.17 -2.20 7.30
C ASP A 174 -0.91 -3.10 7.91
N ALA A 175 -2.19 -2.77 7.71
CA ALA A 175 -3.28 -3.56 8.26
C ALA A 175 -3.30 -4.94 7.61
N ALA A 176 -3.47 -5.96 8.44
CA ALA A 176 -3.83 -7.30 8.01
C ALA A 176 -5.34 -7.47 8.11
N GLY A 177 -5.90 -8.42 7.40
CA GLY A 177 -7.33 -8.74 7.48
C GLY A 177 -7.94 -8.98 6.11
N VAL A 178 -9.20 -8.62 5.97
CA VAL A 178 -9.97 -8.82 4.74
C VAL A 178 -10.36 -7.47 4.16
N VAL A 179 -10.00 -7.23 2.91
CA VAL A 179 -10.35 -6.01 2.19
C VAL A 179 -11.58 -6.24 1.30
N VAL A 180 -12.46 -5.25 1.24
CA VAL A 180 -13.59 -5.21 0.30
C VAL A 180 -13.09 -4.77 -1.05
N MET A 181 -13.21 -5.63 -2.07
CA MET A 181 -12.78 -5.36 -3.44
C MET A 181 -13.88 -4.71 -4.27
N ARG A 182 -15.10 -5.20 -4.10
CA ARG A 182 -16.30 -4.68 -4.78
C ARG A 182 -17.53 -4.84 -3.91
N VAL A 183 -18.54 -4.00 -4.16
CA VAL A 183 -19.86 -4.11 -3.54
C VAL A 183 -20.92 -4.06 -4.64
N LYS A 184 -21.78 -5.08 -4.66
CA LYS A 184 -22.90 -5.14 -5.60
C LYS A 184 -23.96 -4.13 -5.20
N ARG A 185 -24.30 -3.21 -6.09
CA ARG A 185 -25.34 -2.19 -5.86
C ARG A 185 -26.69 -2.84 -5.48
N GLY A 186 -27.37 -2.29 -4.46
CA GLY A 186 -28.64 -2.79 -3.93
C GLY A 186 -28.53 -4.04 -3.04
N SER A 187 -27.29 -4.56 -2.83
CA SER A 187 -27.07 -5.69 -1.94
C SER A 187 -27.17 -5.30 -0.45
N PRO A 188 -27.28 -6.26 0.46
CA PRO A 188 -27.14 -6.00 1.90
C PRO A 188 -25.85 -5.25 2.24
N ALA A 189 -24.70 -5.60 1.66
CA ALA A 189 -23.43 -4.91 1.86
C ALA A 189 -23.47 -3.43 1.45
N ASP A 190 -24.12 -3.13 0.32
CA ASP A 190 -24.32 -1.75 -0.15
C ASP A 190 -25.23 -0.95 0.80
N ARG A 191 -26.32 -1.56 1.27
CA ARG A 191 -27.28 -0.90 2.19
C ARG A 191 -26.68 -0.53 3.54
N ILE A 192 -25.70 -1.30 4.04
CA ILE A 192 -24.97 -0.96 5.26
C ILE A 192 -23.83 0.00 5.03
N GLY A 193 -23.61 0.42 3.78
CA GLY A 193 -22.59 1.40 3.39
C GLY A 193 -21.18 0.85 3.34
N LEU A 194 -20.98 -0.46 3.05
CA LEU A 194 -19.63 -0.96 2.72
C LEU A 194 -19.19 -0.41 1.37
N GLU A 195 -17.91 -0.09 1.27
CA GLU A 195 -17.29 0.46 0.07
C GLU A 195 -16.02 -0.31 -0.30
N PRO A 196 -15.64 -0.33 -1.59
CA PRO A 196 -14.34 -0.84 -1.99
C PRO A 196 -13.20 -0.12 -1.25
N GLY A 197 -12.24 -0.89 -0.74
CA GLY A 197 -11.14 -0.38 0.09
C GLY A 197 -11.40 -0.45 1.60
N ASP A 198 -12.60 -0.79 2.06
CA ASP A 198 -12.83 -1.06 3.49
C ASP A 198 -12.03 -2.30 3.94
N ILE A 199 -11.34 -2.20 5.06
CA ILE A 199 -10.73 -3.36 5.72
C ILE A 199 -11.66 -3.82 6.82
N LEU A 200 -12.12 -5.04 6.74
CA LEU A 200 -12.95 -5.68 7.75
C LEU A 200 -12.05 -6.13 8.91
N LEU A 201 -12.18 -5.51 10.09
CA LEU A 201 -11.35 -5.82 11.26
C LEU A 201 -12.00 -6.85 12.17
N ARG A 202 -13.24 -6.57 12.58
CA ARG A 202 -13.95 -7.40 13.58
C ARG A 202 -15.42 -7.54 13.26
N LEU A 203 -15.96 -8.69 13.65
CA LEU A 203 -17.39 -8.96 13.68
C LEU A 203 -17.76 -9.43 15.09
N ASN A 204 -18.68 -8.73 15.75
CA ASN A 204 -19.12 -9.01 17.12
C ASN A 204 -17.96 -9.21 18.10
N GLY A 205 -16.92 -8.35 18.00
CA GLY A 205 -15.71 -8.39 18.81
C GLY A 205 -14.69 -9.45 18.42
N THR A 206 -15.02 -10.36 17.50
CA THR A 206 -14.09 -11.38 16.99
C THR A 206 -13.33 -10.85 15.77
N GLU A 207 -12.02 -10.99 15.77
CA GLU A 207 -11.16 -10.52 14.70
C GLU A 207 -11.36 -11.30 13.39
N ILE A 208 -11.37 -10.57 12.26
CA ILE A 208 -11.50 -11.13 10.91
C ILE A 208 -10.10 -11.21 10.31
N VAL A 209 -9.41 -12.32 10.54
CA VAL A 209 -8.03 -12.53 10.08
C VAL A 209 -7.92 -13.06 8.64
N SER A 210 -9.01 -13.58 8.07
CA SER A 210 -9.04 -14.12 6.72
C SER A 210 -10.46 -14.21 6.16
N VAL A 211 -10.57 -14.31 4.83
CA VAL A 211 -11.84 -14.57 4.11
C VAL A 211 -12.48 -15.87 4.57
N SER A 212 -11.69 -16.91 4.77
CA SER A 212 -12.18 -18.19 5.30
C SER A 212 -12.80 -18.02 6.69
N LYS A 213 -12.16 -17.23 7.58
CA LYS A 213 -12.70 -16.91 8.90
C LYS A 213 -13.98 -16.10 8.80
N LEU A 214 -14.02 -15.08 7.95
CA LEU A 214 -15.22 -14.29 7.70
C LEU A 214 -16.38 -15.18 7.24
N ARG A 215 -16.14 -16.05 6.24
CA ARG A 215 -17.16 -17.00 5.76
C ARG A 215 -17.70 -17.92 6.86
N GLN A 216 -16.84 -18.38 7.75
CA GLN A 216 -17.26 -19.17 8.91
C GLN A 216 -18.13 -18.37 9.88
N MET A 217 -17.77 -17.11 10.12
CA MET A 217 -18.50 -16.24 11.05
C MET A 217 -19.88 -15.87 10.51
N VAL A 218 -20.00 -15.49 9.23
CA VAL A 218 -21.28 -15.04 8.64
C VAL A 218 -22.30 -16.16 8.41
N ARG A 219 -21.92 -17.43 8.60
CA ARG A 219 -22.85 -18.57 8.60
C ARG A 219 -23.63 -18.69 9.91
N ARG A 220 -23.20 -18.00 10.95
CA ARG A 220 -23.91 -17.99 12.23
C ARG A 220 -25.01 -16.94 12.20
N GLU A 221 -26.12 -17.23 12.83
CA GLU A 221 -27.18 -16.26 13.05
C GLU A 221 -26.83 -15.38 14.23
N TYR A 222 -27.00 -14.08 14.05
CA TYR A 222 -26.79 -13.08 15.10
C TYR A 222 -28.02 -12.19 15.18
N SER A 223 -28.47 -11.90 16.38
CA SER A 223 -29.55 -10.93 16.63
C SER A 223 -29.07 -9.48 16.34
N ASN A 224 -27.78 -9.24 16.44
CA ASN A 224 -27.14 -7.96 16.12
C ASN A 224 -25.78 -8.21 15.47
N TRP A 225 -25.45 -7.40 14.47
CA TRP A 225 -24.17 -7.39 13.78
C TRP A 225 -23.42 -6.13 14.15
N ARG A 226 -22.35 -6.27 14.93
CA ARG A 226 -21.42 -5.19 15.23
C ARG A 226 -20.18 -5.38 14.38
N ILE A 227 -20.01 -4.52 13.40
CA ILE A 227 -18.96 -4.59 12.38
C ILE A 227 -17.98 -3.47 12.64
N GLU A 228 -16.69 -3.77 12.72
CA GLU A 228 -15.61 -2.80 12.78
C GLU A 228 -14.82 -2.86 11.48
N ILE A 229 -14.65 -1.70 10.83
CA ILE A 229 -13.89 -1.55 9.57
C ILE A 229 -12.87 -0.43 9.70
N VAL A 230 -11.85 -0.46 8.86
CA VAL A 230 -11.00 0.71 8.59
C VAL A 230 -11.32 1.25 7.21
N ARG A 231 -11.59 2.55 7.14
CA ARG A 231 -11.78 3.32 5.92
C ARG A 231 -10.95 4.58 5.97
N GLY A 232 -10.07 4.80 4.99
CA GLY A 232 -9.21 5.98 4.96
C GLY A 232 -8.35 6.18 6.22
N GLY A 233 -7.88 5.09 6.83
CA GLY A 233 -7.07 5.11 8.06
C GLY A 233 -7.87 5.34 9.36
N ARG A 234 -9.21 5.43 9.30
CA ARG A 234 -10.07 5.62 10.46
C ARG A 234 -10.88 4.37 10.75
N THR A 235 -10.98 3.99 12.01
CA THR A 235 -11.84 2.90 12.45
C THR A 235 -13.29 3.39 12.55
N LEU A 236 -14.19 2.69 11.88
CA LEU A 236 -15.64 2.92 11.90
C LEU A 236 -16.34 1.70 12.49
N GLN A 237 -17.42 1.94 13.23
CA GLN A 237 -18.30 0.88 13.76
C GLN A 237 -19.68 1.00 13.18
N LEU A 238 -20.19 -0.12 12.67
CA LEU A 238 -21.54 -0.27 12.14
C LEU A 238 -22.30 -1.24 13.05
N VAL A 239 -23.53 -0.89 13.45
CA VAL A 239 -24.40 -1.76 14.24
C VAL A 239 -25.70 -1.96 13.48
N ILE A 240 -26.00 -3.21 13.14
CA ILE A 240 -27.16 -3.61 12.34
C ILE A 240 -27.94 -4.63 13.13
N ARG A 241 -29.25 -4.47 13.17
CA ARG A 241 -30.15 -5.48 13.72
C ARG A 241 -30.29 -6.62 12.71
N GLY A 242 -30.18 -7.88 13.19
CA GLY A 242 -30.39 -9.07 12.41
C GLY A 242 -31.88 -9.37 12.14
#